data_cf699d541380328904f3ac394904b676
#
_entry.id   cf699d541380328904f3ac394904b676
#
_cell.length_a   1.000
_cell.length_b   1.000
_cell.length_c   1.000
_cell.angle_alpha   90.00
_cell.angle_beta   90.00
_cell.angle_gamma   90.00
#
_symmetry.space_group_name_H-M   'P 1'
#
loop_
_entity.id
_entity.type
_entity.pdbx_description
1 polymer ?
#
loop_
_entity_poly.entity_id
_entity_poly.type
_entity_poly.pdbx_seq_one_letter_code
_entity_poly.pdbx_strand_id
1 'polypeptide(L)'
;MSKWKTIVVGIDGSPPSRTALTWAATEAADHGADLVVLTVWERTLLPPMGSGGVPRSPLPDPSQRATEDLLTVIKAELGEDPPVPVHPLVKQGNAAQVLIKQSADADLLVVGTRGRGGFRGLVLGSVSQHVAAYAKCPVTVVR
;
A
#
# COMPACT_ATOMS: atom_id res chain seq x y z
N MET A 1 6.65 -4.87 28.36
CA MET A 1 6.51 -3.77 27.42
C MET A 1 5.64 -4.18 26.25
N SER A 2 4.62 -3.40 25.96
CA SER A 2 3.78 -3.71 24.81
C SER A 2 4.55 -3.39 23.54
N LYS A 3 4.71 -4.39 22.72
CA LYS A 3 5.27 -4.24 21.40
C LYS A 3 4.15 -4.25 20.39
N TRP A 4 4.39 -3.62 19.26
CA TRP A 4 3.44 -3.72 18.17
C TRP A 4 3.37 -5.16 17.67
N LYS A 5 2.18 -5.62 17.36
CA LYS A 5 1.95 -6.97 16.84
C LYS A 5 1.70 -6.97 15.34
N THR A 6 1.13 -5.90 14.83
CA THR A 6 0.77 -5.79 13.42
C THR A 6 1.13 -4.41 12.90
N ILE A 7 1.95 -4.39 11.87
CA ILE A 7 2.31 -3.17 11.16
C ILE A 7 1.75 -3.27 9.75
N VAL A 8 1.04 -2.25 9.32
CA VAL A 8 0.50 -2.17 7.96
C VAL A 8 1.29 -1.11 7.19
N VAL A 9 1.73 -1.45 6.00
CA VAL A 9 2.35 -0.48 5.09
C VAL A 9 1.55 -0.44 3.80
N GLY A 10 1.20 0.78 3.39
CA GLY A 10 0.51 1.01 2.11
C GLY A 10 1.52 1.25 1.01
N ILE A 11 1.40 0.54 -0.09
CA ILE A 11 2.29 0.70 -1.23
C ILE A 11 1.51 0.85 -2.53
N ASP A 12 2.07 1.63 -3.44
CA ASP A 12 1.54 1.84 -4.78
C ASP A 12 2.59 1.57 -5.88
N GLY A 13 3.74 1.02 -5.49
CA GLY A 13 4.84 0.73 -6.39
C GLY A 13 5.76 1.91 -6.67
N SER A 14 5.43 3.11 -6.19
CA SER A 14 6.29 4.27 -6.34
C SER A 14 7.55 4.14 -5.48
N PRO A 15 8.64 4.87 -5.83
CA PRO A 15 9.85 4.83 -5.00
C PRO A 15 9.62 5.20 -3.54
N PRO A 16 8.83 6.24 -3.18
CA PRO A 16 8.55 6.51 -1.76
C PRO A 16 7.84 5.37 -1.05
N SER A 17 6.92 4.68 -1.72
CA SER A 17 6.23 3.55 -1.09
C SER A 17 7.17 2.34 -0.90
N ARG A 18 8.13 2.16 -1.79
CA ARG A 18 9.14 1.09 -1.64
C ARG A 18 10.05 1.38 -0.46
N THR A 19 10.45 2.63 -0.27
CA THR A 19 11.22 3.05 0.90
C THR A 19 10.40 2.82 2.18
N ALA A 20 9.11 3.14 2.15
CA ALA A 20 8.21 2.90 3.27
C ALA A 20 8.13 1.40 3.60
N LEU A 21 8.08 0.54 2.59
CA LEU A 21 8.05 -0.91 2.78
C LEU A 21 9.30 -1.41 3.50
N THR A 22 10.48 -0.97 3.08
CA THR A 22 11.75 -1.37 3.70
C THR A 22 11.81 -0.89 5.15
N TRP A 23 11.39 0.35 5.39
CA TRP A 23 11.34 0.91 6.74
C TRP A 23 10.39 0.10 7.64
N ALA A 24 9.20 -0.20 7.14
CA ALA A 24 8.19 -0.96 7.89
C ALA A 24 8.67 -2.37 8.22
N ALA A 25 9.38 -3.02 7.29
CA ALA A 25 9.93 -4.35 7.52
C ALA A 25 10.96 -4.34 8.65
N THR A 26 11.80 -3.30 8.70
CA THR A 26 12.78 -3.14 9.78
C THR A 26 12.08 -2.96 11.12
N GLU A 27 11.07 -2.10 11.17
CA GLU A 27 10.27 -1.89 12.39
C GLU A 27 9.57 -3.18 12.83
N ALA A 28 9.00 -3.91 11.88
CA ALA A 28 8.35 -5.18 12.19
C ALA A 28 9.34 -6.16 12.79
N ALA A 29 10.54 -6.24 12.24
CA ALA A 29 11.58 -7.12 12.78
C ALA A 29 11.97 -6.72 14.21
N ASP A 30 12.12 -5.43 14.47
CA ASP A 30 12.48 -4.92 15.79
C ASP A 30 11.42 -5.19 16.85
N HIS A 31 10.16 -5.20 16.46
CA HIS A 31 9.04 -5.46 17.38
C HIS A 31 8.58 -6.92 17.40
N GLY A 32 9.10 -7.75 16.50
CA GLY A 32 8.57 -9.10 16.32
C GLY A 32 7.14 -9.10 15.81
N ALA A 33 6.81 -8.13 14.97
CA ALA A 33 5.45 -7.92 14.46
C ALA A 33 5.25 -8.60 13.11
N ASP A 34 4.01 -8.89 12.79
CA ASP A 34 3.62 -9.27 11.43
C ASP A 34 3.54 -8.01 10.56
N LEU A 35 3.93 -8.13 9.31
CA LEU A 35 3.89 -7.04 8.36
C LEU A 35 2.81 -7.30 7.31
N VAL A 36 1.79 -6.45 7.29
CA VAL A 36 0.77 -6.47 6.26
C VAL A 36 1.15 -5.44 5.19
N VAL A 37 1.34 -5.91 3.97
CA VAL A 37 1.69 -5.05 2.84
C VAL A 37 0.44 -4.89 1.99
N LEU A 38 -0.13 -3.69 2.05
CA LEU A 38 -1.43 -3.39 1.47
C LEU A 38 -1.27 -2.55 0.21
N THR A 39 -1.86 -3.01 -0.89
CA THR A 39 -2.04 -2.19 -2.07
C THR A 39 -3.52 -2.03 -2.36
N VAL A 40 -3.89 -0.84 -2.82
CA VAL A 40 -5.28 -0.50 -3.12
C VAL A 40 -5.36 -0.15 -4.59
N TRP A 41 -6.32 -0.73 -5.28
CA TRP A 41 -6.59 -0.36 -6.66
C TRP A 41 -7.97 0.24 -6.79
N GLU A 42 -8.11 1.19 -7.68
CA GLU A 42 -9.39 1.85 -7.95
C GLU A 42 -9.91 1.37 -9.28
N ARG A 43 -11.22 1.11 -9.31
CA ARG A 43 -11.87 0.75 -10.55
C ARG A 43 -11.97 1.99 -11.42
N THR A 44 -11.23 2.00 -12.51
CA THR A 44 -11.34 3.08 -13.47
C THR A 44 -12.57 2.83 -14.32
N LEU A 45 -13.55 3.72 -14.20
CA LEU A 45 -14.68 3.74 -15.12
C LEU A 45 -14.21 4.39 -16.41
N LEU A 46 -13.72 3.59 -17.32
CA LEU A 46 -13.48 4.08 -18.65
C LEU A 46 -14.84 4.35 -19.30
N PRO A 47 -15.04 5.56 -19.86
CA PRO A 47 -16.26 5.78 -20.63
C PRO A 47 -16.33 4.73 -21.73
N PRO A 48 -17.51 4.18 -22.02
CA PRO A 48 -17.64 3.25 -23.13
C PRO A 48 -17.10 3.94 -24.38
N MET A 49 -16.05 3.37 -24.94
CA MET A 49 -15.55 3.82 -26.22
C MET A 49 -16.69 3.64 -27.20
N GLY A 50 -17.22 4.75 -27.67
CA GLY A 50 -18.30 4.71 -28.65
C GLY A 50 -17.90 3.86 -29.82
N SER A 51 -18.88 3.39 -30.57
CA SER A 51 -18.75 2.69 -31.81
C SER A 51 -18.11 1.31 -31.75
N GLY A 52 -18.82 0.37 -31.17
CA GLY A 52 -18.73 -1.02 -31.59
C GLY A 52 -17.39 -1.71 -31.47
N GLY A 53 -16.54 -1.24 -30.60
CA GLY A 53 -15.35 -1.99 -30.29
C GLY A 53 -15.73 -3.25 -29.55
N VAL A 54 -15.74 -4.36 -30.27
CA VAL A 54 -15.89 -5.65 -29.62
C VAL A 54 -14.65 -5.88 -28.77
N PRO A 55 -14.77 -6.15 -27.47
CA PRO A 55 -13.61 -6.49 -26.67
C PRO A 55 -12.92 -7.69 -27.29
N ARG A 56 -11.70 -7.51 -27.73
CA ARG A 56 -10.98 -8.55 -28.44
C ARG A 56 -10.48 -9.66 -27.52
N SER A 57 -10.33 -9.35 -26.26
CA SER A 57 -9.96 -10.31 -25.24
C SER A 57 -10.40 -9.78 -23.90
N PRO A 58 -10.71 -10.66 -22.95
CA PRO A 58 -11.00 -10.20 -21.60
C PRO A 58 -9.78 -9.45 -21.06
N LEU A 59 -10.02 -8.24 -20.55
CA LEU A 59 -8.97 -7.52 -19.85
C LEU A 59 -8.55 -8.33 -18.63
N PRO A 60 -7.25 -8.35 -18.28
CA PRO A 60 -6.82 -9.01 -17.06
C PRO A 60 -7.61 -8.47 -15.87
N ASP A 61 -7.95 -9.35 -14.95
CA ASP A 61 -8.59 -8.94 -13.71
C ASP A 61 -7.69 -7.95 -12.98
N PRO A 62 -8.14 -6.71 -12.71
CA PRO A 62 -7.30 -5.74 -12.04
C PRO A 62 -6.78 -6.20 -10.68
N SER A 63 -7.57 -6.99 -9.96
CA SER A 63 -7.14 -7.50 -8.66
C SER A 63 -6.00 -8.51 -8.79
N GLN A 64 -6.05 -9.35 -9.82
CA GLN A 64 -4.97 -10.30 -10.10
C GLN A 64 -3.69 -9.58 -10.47
N ARG A 65 -3.78 -8.57 -11.31
CA ARG A 65 -2.62 -7.77 -11.69
C ARG A 65 -2.03 -7.03 -10.50
N ALA A 66 -2.89 -6.45 -9.67
CA ALA A 66 -2.44 -5.77 -8.46
C ALA A 66 -1.72 -6.74 -7.51
N THR A 67 -2.22 -7.96 -7.40
CA THR A 67 -1.58 -9.00 -6.58
C THR A 67 -0.21 -9.37 -7.14
N GLU A 68 -0.10 -9.58 -8.43
CA GLU A 68 1.17 -9.91 -9.07
C GLU A 68 2.20 -8.79 -8.89
N ASP A 69 1.77 -7.55 -9.10
CA ASP A 69 2.64 -6.38 -8.93
C ASP A 69 3.09 -6.26 -7.46
N LEU A 70 2.18 -6.48 -6.52
CA LEU A 70 2.49 -6.43 -5.11
C LEU A 70 3.54 -7.47 -4.73
N LEU A 71 3.36 -8.71 -5.16
CA LEU A 71 4.31 -9.77 -4.87
C LEU A 71 5.68 -9.50 -5.49
N THR A 72 5.70 -8.91 -6.68
CA THR A 72 6.94 -8.51 -7.34
C THR A 72 7.68 -7.45 -6.51
N VAL A 73 6.97 -6.44 -6.02
CA VAL A 73 7.58 -5.38 -5.20
C VAL A 73 8.10 -5.95 -3.87
N ILE A 74 7.31 -6.78 -3.21
CA ILE A 74 7.71 -7.40 -1.95
C ILE A 74 9.01 -8.19 -2.14
N LYS A 75 9.06 -9.02 -3.16
CA LYS A 75 10.24 -9.84 -3.45
C LYS A 75 11.46 -8.98 -3.79
N ALA A 76 11.25 -7.91 -4.57
CA ALA A 76 12.34 -7.01 -4.96
C ALA A 76 12.94 -6.29 -3.75
N GLU A 77 12.10 -5.86 -2.80
CA GLU A 77 12.55 -5.05 -1.68
C GLU A 77 12.95 -5.88 -0.45
N LEU A 78 12.27 -6.99 -0.19
CA LEU A 78 12.48 -7.79 1.02
C LEU A 78 13.17 -9.12 0.76
N GLY A 79 13.32 -9.52 -0.49
CA GLY A 79 13.91 -10.81 -0.84
C GLY A 79 12.96 -11.98 -0.65
N GLU A 80 13.48 -13.19 -0.80
CA GLU A 80 12.68 -14.41 -0.71
C GLU A 80 12.46 -14.86 0.73
N ASP A 81 13.29 -14.38 1.65
CA ASP A 81 13.26 -14.80 3.05
C ASP A 81 13.21 -13.58 3.96
N PRO A 82 12.03 -12.90 4.03
CA PRO A 82 11.92 -11.71 4.85
C PRO A 82 12.09 -12.02 6.33
N PRO A 83 12.55 -11.03 7.13
CA PRO A 83 12.84 -11.26 8.54
C PRO A 83 11.60 -11.43 9.43
N VAL A 84 10.41 -11.19 8.88
CA VAL A 84 9.14 -11.28 9.61
C VAL A 84 8.08 -11.91 8.72
N PRO A 85 6.97 -12.41 9.29
CA PRO A 85 5.84 -12.83 8.48
C PRO A 85 5.30 -11.66 7.67
N VAL A 86 5.16 -11.86 6.37
CA VAL A 86 4.66 -10.86 5.44
C VAL A 86 3.33 -11.33 4.87
N HIS A 87 2.31 -10.49 4.98
CA HIS A 87 0.96 -10.79 4.52
C HIS A 87 0.57 -9.80 3.42
N PRO A 88 0.63 -10.21 2.15
CA PRO A 88 0.16 -9.36 1.07
C PRO A 88 -1.36 -9.20 1.15
N LEU A 89 -1.83 -7.98 0.93
CA LEU A 89 -3.25 -7.68 0.98
C LEU A 89 -3.60 -6.72 -0.15
N VAL A 90 -4.57 -7.12 -0.97
CA VAL A 90 -5.04 -6.31 -2.09
C VAL A 90 -6.50 -5.96 -1.86
N LYS A 91 -6.81 -4.68 -1.91
CA LYS A 91 -8.16 -4.18 -1.71
C LYS A 91 -8.57 -3.26 -2.85
N GLN A 92 -9.85 -3.26 -3.16
CA GLN A 92 -10.44 -2.32 -4.10
C GLN A 92 -11.03 -1.14 -3.35
N GLY A 93 -10.85 0.05 -3.87
CA GLY A 93 -11.47 1.23 -3.32
C GLY A 93 -10.58 2.46 -3.37
N ASN A 94 -10.92 3.45 -2.58
CA ASN A 94 -10.12 4.64 -2.42
C ASN A 94 -8.96 4.36 -1.46
N ALA A 95 -7.74 4.67 -1.88
CA ALA A 95 -6.55 4.31 -1.12
C ALA A 95 -6.58 4.85 0.32
N ALA A 96 -6.90 6.12 0.49
CA ALA A 96 -6.93 6.73 1.83
C ALA A 96 -7.97 6.06 2.71
N GLN A 97 -9.18 5.84 2.19
CA GLN A 97 -10.27 5.24 2.96
C GLN A 97 -9.94 3.80 3.36
N VAL A 98 -9.38 3.02 2.44
CA VAL A 98 -9.02 1.63 2.72
C VAL A 98 -7.92 1.56 3.78
N LEU A 99 -6.91 2.42 3.67
CA LEU A 99 -5.82 2.47 4.65
C LEU A 99 -6.33 2.88 6.03
N ILE A 100 -7.22 3.88 6.09
CA ILE A 100 -7.83 4.32 7.35
C ILE A 100 -8.61 3.18 7.99
N LYS A 101 -9.40 2.48 7.20
CA LYS A 101 -10.17 1.34 7.69
C LYS A 101 -9.26 0.23 8.20
N GLN A 102 -8.20 -0.07 7.46
CA GLN A 102 -7.24 -1.09 7.85
C GLN A 102 -6.48 -0.71 9.12
N SER A 103 -6.27 0.58 9.35
CA SER A 103 -5.56 1.05 10.55
C SER A 103 -6.25 0.68 11.85
N ALA A 104 -7.55 0.41 11.82
CA ALA A 104 -8.28 -0.02 13.02
C ALA A 104 -7.78 -1.37 13.55
N ASP A 105 -7.22 -2.20 12.70
CA ASP A 105 -6.70 -3.52 13.06
C ASP A 105 -5.16 -3.55 13.12
N ALA A 106 -4.53 -2.39 13.11
CA ALA A 106 -3.08 -2.27 13.12
C ALA A 106 -2.60 -1.52 14.34
N ASP A 107 -1.35 -1.78 14.72
CA ASP A 107 -0.68 -1.03 15.79
C ASP A 107 0.11 0.13 15.23
N LEU A 108 0.50 0.05 13.96
CA LEU A 108 1.21 1.11 13.25
C LEU A 108 0.82 1.05 11.77
N LEU A 109 0.61 2.21 11.18
CA LEU A 109 0.41 2.34 9.73
C LEU A 109 1.56 3.15 9.15
N VAL A 110 2.16 2.64 8.08
CA VAL A 110 3.31 3.24 7.42
C VAL A 110 2.93 3.61 5.99
N VAL A 111 3.23 4.82 5.59
CA VAL A 111 3.00 5.28 4.22
C VAL A 111 4.20 6.12 3.76
N GLY A 112 4.39 6.20 2.45
CA GLY A 112 5.37 7.13 1.88
C GLY A 112 4.81 8.55 1.88
N THR A 113 5.69 9.51 1.69
CA THR A 113 5.30 10.92 1.66
C THR A 113 4.43 11.25 0.46
N ARG A 114 4.62 10.55 -0.67
CA ARG A 114 3.88 10.78 -1.92
C ARG A 114 3.67 9.45 -2.63
N GLY A 115 2.54 9.36 -3.32
CA GLY A 115 2.29 8.28 -4.24
C GLY A 115 2.60 8.69 -5.68
N ARG A 116 2.00 8.00 -6.60
CA ARG A 116 2.14 8.28 -8.04
C ARG A 116 1.63 9.69 -8.36
N GLY A 117 2.39 10.42 -9.15
CA GLY A 117 2.00 11.74 -9.61
C GLY A 117 2.10 12.84 -8.55
N GLY A 118 2.74 12.58 -7.44
CA GLY A 118 2.90 13.58 -6.40
C GLY A 118 3.75 14.77 -6.83
N PHE A 119 3.47 15.93 -6.24
CA PHE A 119 4.23 17.13 -6.49
C PHE A 119 5.64 17.03 -5.90
N ARG A 120 6.58 17.70 -6.51
CA ARG A 120 7.92 17.85 -5.94
C ARG A 120 7.86 18.83 -4.77
N GLY A 121 8.57 18.52 -3.70
CA GLY A 121 8.68 19.39 -2.54
C GLY A 121 8.33 18.68 -1.25
N LEU A 122 8.15 19.47 -0.20
CA LEU A 122 7.92 18.98 1.16
C LEU A 122 6.46 18.69 1.48
N VAL A 123 5.58 18.77 0.50
CA VAL A 123 4.15 18.57 0.72
C VAL A 123 3.84 17.08 0.71
N LEU A 124 3.13 16.62 1.71
CA LEU A 124 2.61 15.26 1.76
C LEU A 124 1.62 15.07 0.63
N GLY A 125 1.59 13.87 0.04
CA GLY A 125 0.57 13.52 -0.92
C GLY A 125 -0.82 13.47 -0.27
N SER A 126 -1.85 13.51 -1.09
CA SER A 126 -3.23 13.52 -0.60
C SER A 126 -3.55 12.32 0.28
N VAL A 127 -3.08 11.14 -0.12
CA VAL A 127 -3.28 9.92 0.67
C VAL A 127 -2.60 10.04 2.03
N SER A 128 -1.32 10.46 2.04
CA SER A 128 -0.56 10.59 3.29
C SER A 128 -1.20 11.60 4.24
N GLN A 129 -1.67 12.73 3.73
CA GLN A 129 -2.35 13.75 4.54
C GLN A 129 -3.65 13.20 5.15
N HIS A 130 -4.45 12.54 4.34
CA HIS A 130 -5.72 12.01 4.78
C HIS A 130 -5.55 10.92 5.84
N VAL A 131 -4.62 10.03 5.60
CA VAL A 131 -4.30 8.94 6.52
C VAL A 131 -3.75 9.50 7.84
N ALA A 132 -2.84 10.48 7.77
CA ALA A 132 -2.28 11.10 8.97
C ALA A 132 -3.36 11.76 9.82
N ALA A 133 -4.39 12.34 9.19
CA ALA A 133 -5.46 13.02 9.90
C ALA A 133 -6.48 12.06 10.51
N TYR A 134 -6.76 10.93 9.88
CA TYR A 134 -7.93 10.11 10.23
C TYR A 134 -7.62 8.66 10.61
N ALA A 135 -6.38 8.22 10.57
CA ALA A 135 -6.03 6.86 10.94
C ALA A 135 -6.43 6.55 12.39
N LYS A 136 -6.72 5.28 12.64
CA LYS A 136 -7.12 4.79 13.96
C LYS A 136 -5.94 4.29 14.80
N CYS A 137 -4.73 4.36 14.27
CA CYS A 137 -3.50 3.99 14.96
C CYS A 137 -2.42 5.02 14.64
N PRO A 138 -1.26 4.96 15.32
CA PRO A 138 -0.13 5.81 14.95
C PRO A 138 0.28 5.63 13.50
N VAL A 139 0.71 6.72 12.89
CA VAL A 139 1.10 6.73 11.47
C VAL A 139 2.54 7.22 11.37
N THR A 140 3.35 6.49 10.62
CA THR A 140 4.68 6.95 10.21
C THR A 140 4.64 7.28 8.74
N VAL A 141 5.10 8.46 8.41
CA VAL A 141 5.24 8.90 7.02
C VAL A 141 6.73 8.86 6.68
N VAL A 142 7.10 8.02 5.72
CA VAL A 142 8.51 7.80 5.36
C VAL A 142 8.85 8.60 4.14
N ARG A 143 9.93 9.35 4.21
CA ARG A 143 10.47 10.11 3.08
C ARG A 143 11.28 9.24 2.15
#